data_6aed6e46a1b534eb44c967296d5e6b0e
#
_entry.id   6aed6e46a1b534eb44c967296d5e6b0e
#
_cell.length_a   1.000
_cell.length_b   1.000
_cell.length_c   1.000
_cell.angle_alpha   90.00
_cell.angle_beta   90.00
_cell.angle_gamma   90.00
#
_symmetry.space_group_name_H-M   'P 1'
#
loop_
_entity.id
_entity.type
_entity.pdbx_description
1 polymer ?
#
loop_
_entity_poly.entity_id
_entity_poly.type
_entity_poly.pdbx_seq_one_letter_code
_entity_poly.pdbx_strand_id
1 'polypeptide(L)'
;MFRNYYHCLIAGLPDLFLDETEVNFSMHDFKDQLKNDLYRKDYRLVELLFLPYDNTNLFNILQENYDDFNSLGNFTMEEFERELNEEEALSTLPVYMYSFANRFREDKKKKTLKQWENDLTREYFDYVLQVKNKFIQNWYTFEQNITNILAGLNCRKFELDPEEELIGDNFITDAIKSSTAKDFGLEVDFEEISQIINLADKDSLLAREKGIDQFKWEKLNELTLFDYFSIEVVLAYTLKLKMIYRWMSLDEKTGKQMFDKLIQELKSSLEFPKEFTINEQKR
;
A
#
# COMPACT_ATOMS: atom_id res chain seq x y z
N MET A 1 7.57 18.81 -24.71
CA MET A 1 7.93 19.07 -23.31
C MET A 1 9.31 18.51 -23.07
N PHE A 2 10.28 19.28 -22.60
CA PHE A 2 11.63 18.75 -22.36
C PHE A 2 11.57 17.78 -21.18
N ARG A 3 12.17 16.59 -21.35
CA ARG A 3 12.29 15.54 -20.34
C ARG A 3 13.54 15.85 -19.50
N ASN A 4 13.42 15.84 -18.18
CA ASN A 4 14.57 15.95 -17.29
C ASN A 4 15.28 14.61 -17.18
N TYR A 5 16.61 14.64 -17.03
CA TYR A 5 17.44 13.45 -16.84
C TYR A 5 18.22 13.55 -15.53
N TYR A 6 18.28 12.44 -14.82
CA TYR A 6 18.82 12.34 -13.47
C TYR A 6 20.01 11.39 -13.40
N HIS A 7 21.01 11.62 -14.29
CA HIS A 7 22.17 10.73 -14.45
C HIS A 7 22.92 10.45 -13.15
N CYS A 8 23.28 11.50 -12.39
CA CYS A 8 24.03 11.35 -11.13
C CYS A 8 23.20 10.64 -10.05
N LEU A 9 21.93 10.98 -9.91
CA LEU A 9 21.04 10.35 -8.95
C LEU A 9 20.90 8.85 -9.26
N ILE A 10 20.51 8.50 -10.48
CA ILE A 10 20.20 7.10 -10.85
C ILE A 10 21.46 6.24 -10.85
N ALA A 11 22.62 6.78 -11.32
CA ALA A 11 23.88 6.04 -11.26
C ALA A 11 24.40 5.81 -9.83
N GLY A 12 23.93 6.59 -8.86
CA GLY A 12 24.27 6.44 -7.43
C GLY A 12 23.32 5.52 -6.65
N LEU A 13 22.19 5.11 -7.25
CA LEU A 13 21.27 4.20 -6.59
C LEU A 13 21.81 2.77 -6.58
N PRO A 14 21.81 2.06 -5.45
CA PRO A 14 22.17 0.65 -5.39
C PRO A 14 21.14 -0.21 -6.13
N ASP A 15 21.58 -1.36 -6.63
CA ASP A 15 20.65 -2.36 -7.14
C ASP A 15 19.72 -2.84 -6.04
N LEU A 16 18.46 -3.14 -6.37
CA LEU A 16 17.48 -3.66 -5.45
C LEU A 16 17.03 -5.06 -5.84
N PHE A 17 16.88 -5.93 -4.84
CA PHE A 17 16.32 -7.28 -4.98
C PHE A 17 15.13 -7.44 -4.01
N LEU A 18 14.07 -8.10 -4.46
CA LEU A 18 12.83 -8.21 -3.69
C LEU A 18 12.99 -9.00 -2.37
N ASP A 19 13.99 -9.87 -2.28
CA ASP A 19 14.31 -10.70 -1.12
C ASP A 19 15.40 -10.10 -0.21
N GLU A 20 15.74 -8.81 -0.40
CA GLU A 20 16.65 -8.10 0.49
C GLU A 20 16.11 -8.04 1.91
N THR A 21 16.97 -8.33 2.87
CA THR A 21 16.67 -8.28 4.30
C THR A 21 17.23 -7.04 4.97
N GLU A 22 18.07 -6.26 4.28
CA GLU A 22 18.70 -5.06 4.81
C GLU A 22 18.91 -4.03 3.69
N VAL A 23 18.60 -2.78 3.97
CA VAL A 23 18.86 -1.62 3.10
C VAL A 23 19.65 -0.58 3.89
N ASN A 24 20.76 -0.08 3.32
CA ASN A 24 21.73 0.77 4.01
C ASN A 24 21.28 2.23 4.23
N PHE A 25 20.08 2.60 3.86
CA PHE A 25 19.51 3.94 4.05
C PHE A 25 18.01 3.84 4.40
N SER A 26 17.49 4.83 5.10
CA SER A 26 16.06 4.83 5.45
C SER A 26 15.19 5.35 4.29
N MET A 27 13.90 4.99 4.30
CA MET A 27 12.94 5.54 3.34
C MET A 27 12.77 7.06 3.51
N HIS A 28 12.94 7.60 4.72
CA HIS A 28 12.92 9.05 4.98
C HIS A 28 14.12 9.73 4.32
N ASP A 29 15.34 9.23 4.54
CA ASP A 29 16.54 9.78 3.93
C ASP A 29 16.46 9.77 2.40
N PHE A 30 15.92 8.68 1.84
CA PHE A 30 15.71 8.58 0.39
C PHE A 30 14.68 9.58 -0.11
N LYS A 31 13.55 9.74 0.58
CA LYS A 31 12.52 10.74 0.24
C LYS A 31 13.09 12.16 0.29
N ASP A 32 13.89 12.47 1.30
CA ASP A 32 14.55 13.78 1.45
C ASP A 32 15.60 14.00 0.35
N GLN A 33 16.38 12.99 0.01
CA GLN A 33 17.30 13.04 -1.13
C GLN A 33 16.53 13.34 -2.43
N LEU A 34 15.44 12.64 -2.71
CA LEU A 34 14.62 12.89 -3.90
C LEU A 34 14.06 14.30 -3.93
N LYS A 35 13.66 14.86 -2.78
CA LYS A 35 13.16 16.22 -2.66
C LYS A 35 14.22 17.26 -3.02
N ASN A 36 15.50 16.99 -2.70
CA ASN A 36 16.62 17.87 -2.99
C ASN A 36 17.13 17.72 -4.44
N ASP A 37 17.15 16.51 -4.97
CA ASP A 37 17.79 16.20 -6.26
C ASP A 37 16.84 16.32 -7.45
N LEU A 38 15.53 16.21 -7.24
CA LEU A 38 14.53 16.30 -8.30
C LEU A 38 14.02 17.73 -8.50
N TYR A 39 13.69 18.06 -9.76
CA TYR A 39 12.91 19.25 -10.03
C TYR A 39 11.53 19.13 -9.36
N ARG A 40 11.05 20.24 -8.79
CA ARG A 40 9.77 20.30 -8.04
C ARG A 40 8.59 19.63 -8.78
N LYS A 41 8.55 19.76 -10.11
CA LYS A 41 7.50 19.16 -10.93
C LYS A 41 7.56 17.63 -10.91
N ASP A 42 8.77 17.07 -10.96
CA ASP A 42 8.98 15.62 -10.98
C ASP A 42 8.89 15.04 -9.56
N TYR A 43 9.31 15.79 -8.54
CA TYR A 43 9.10 15.40 -7.15
C TYR A 43 7.61 15.27 -6.79
N ARG A 44 6.73 16.08 -7.38
CA ARG A 44 5.27 15.92 -7.20
C ARG A 44 4.76 14.55 -7.66
N LEU A 45 5.42 13.89 -8.63
CA LEU A 45 5.09 12.53 -9.02
C LEU A 45 5.52 11.52 -7.95
N VAL A 46 6.61 11.78 -7.26
CA VAL A 46 7.05 10.97 -6.10
C VAL A 46 6.06 11.11 -4.95
N GLU A 47 5.59 12.32 -4.65
CA GLU A 47 4.60 12.58 -3.59
C GLU A 47 3.34 11.72 -3.78
N LEU A 48 2.91 11.47 -5.03
CA LEU A 48 1.75 10.59 -5.32
C LEU A 48 1.93 9.17 -4.78
N LEU A 49 3.17 8.65 -4.79
CA LEU A 49 3.49 7.31 -4.31
C LEU A 49 3.38 7.18 -2.78
N PHE A 50 3.43 8.30 -2.06
CA PHE A 50 3.33 8.36 -0.60
C PHE A 50 1.94 8.72 -0.09
N LEU A 51 1.02 9.17 -0.96
CA LEU A 51 -0.37 9.46 -0.61
C LEU A 51 -1.11 8.30 0.10
N PRO A 52 -0.84 7.00 -0.17
CA PRO A 52 -1.44 5.93 0.61
C PRO A 52 -1.16 6.00 2.11
N TYR A 53 0.01 6.50 2.53
CA TYR A 53 0.31 6.76 3.95
C TYR A 53 -0.51 7.94 4.48
N ASP A 54 -0.64 9.00 3.66
CA ASP A 54 -1.48 10.14 4.00
C ASP A 54 -2.96 9.76 4.11
N ASN A 55 -3.45 8.86 3.24
CA ASN A 55 -4.82 8.33 3.33
C ASN A 55 -5.05 7.59 4.65
N THR A 56 -4.10 6.74 5.05
CA THR A 56 -4.17 6.01 6.33
C THR A 56 -4.15 7.01 7.49
N ASN A 57 -3.25 8.00 7.46
CA ASN A 57 -3.18 9.04 8.48
C ASN A 57 -4.49 9.84 8.57
N LEU A 58 -5.01 10.29 7.43
CA LEU A 58 -6.29 11.01 7.37
C LEU A 58 -7.42 10.18 7.99
N PHE A 59 -7.51 8.91 7.62
CA PHE A 59 -8.57 8.02 8.10
C PHE A 59 -8.45 7.78 9.62
N ASN A 60 -7.23 7.61 10.13
CA ASN A 60 -6.94 7.48 11.56
C ASN A 60 -7.31 8.77 12.33
N ILE A 61 -6.92 9.95 11.82
CA ILE A 61 -7.26 11.24 12.42
C ILE A 61 -8.79 11.43 12.49
N LEU A 62 -9.53 11.09 11.43
CA LEU A 62 -10.99 11.19 11.39
C LEU A 62 -11.68 10.22 12.36
N GLN A 63 -10.99 9.17 12.80
CA GLN A 63 -11.44 8.23 13.83
C GLN A 63 -10.93 8.57 15.23
N GLU A 64 -10.16 9.67 15.38
CA GLU A 64 -9.52 10.07 16.65
C GLU A 64 -8.47 9.04 17.15
N ASN A 65 -7.91 8.26 16.22
CA ASN A 65 -6.82 7.30 16.47
C ASN A 65 -5.48 7.94 16.04
N TYR A 66 -4.79 8.56 16.98
CA TYR A 66 -3.54 9.30 16.71
C TYR A 66 -2.28 8.44 16.91
N ASP A 67 -2.39 7.26 17.51
CA ASP A 67 -1.25 6.41 17.89
C ASP A 67 -0.57 5.76 16.67
N ASP A 68 -1.31 5.55 15.58
CA ASP A 68 -0.85 4.87 14.36
C ASP A 68 -0.51 5.86 13.22
N PHE A 69 0.08 7.02 13.55
CA PHE A 69 0.47 7.99 12.52
C PHE A 69 1.75 7.55 11.79
N ASN A 70 1.69 7.48 10.46
CA ASN A 70 2.82 7.11 9.62
C ASN A 70 3.56 8.35 9.11
N SER A 71 4.79 8.56 9.58
CA SER A 71 5.63 9.72 9.20
C SER A 71 6.17 9.70 7.77
N LEU A 72 5.96 8.60 7.01
CA LEU A 72 6.30 8.54 5.58
C LEU A 72 5.33 9.30 4.69
N GLY A 73 4.15 9.69 5.19
CA GLY A 73 3.23 10.57 4.49
C GLY A 73 3.87 11.88 4.02
N ASN A 74 3.14 12.65 3.23
CA ASN A 74 3.58 13.95 2.75
C ASN A 74 3.24 15.08 3.73
N PHE A 75 2.29 14.84 4.63
CA PHE A 75 1.78 15.81 5.59
C PHE A 75 2.07 15.36 7.01
N THR A 76 2.39 16.30 7.89
CA THR A 76 2.50 16.07 9.33
C THR A 76 1.13 16.06 10.00
N MET A 77 1.07 15.63 11.24
CA MET A 77 -0.16 15.66 12.04
C MET A 77 -0.70 17.10 12.17
N GLU A 78 0.20 18.05 12.48
CA GLU A 78 -0.16 19.45 12.63
C GLU A 78 -0.67 20.07 11.32
N GLU A 79 -0.10 19.64 10.18
CA GLU A 79 -0.57 20.07 8.87
C GLU A 79 -1.97 19.52 8.59
N PHE A 80 -2.25 18.24 8.87
CA PHE A 80 -3.59 17.71 8.73
C PHE A 80 -4.61 18.45 9.60
N GLU A 81 -4.29 18.66 10.88
CA GLU A 81 -5.18 19.39 11.80
C GLU A 81 -5.50 20.80 11.32
N ARG A 82 -4.49 21.52 10.83
CA ARG A 82 -4.66 22.86 10.27
C ARG A 82 -5.52 22.83 9.00
N GLU A 83 -5.10 22.04 8.02
CA GLU A 83 -5.72 21.98 6.68
C GLU A 83 -7.18 21.53 6.72
N LEU A 84 -7.51 20.59 7.59
CA LEU A 84 -8.87 20.09 7.76
C LEU A 84 -9.84 21.09 8.47
N ASN A 85 -9.29 22.14 9.08
CA ASN A 85 -10.06 23.21 9.72
C ASN A 85 -10.11 24.50 8.87
N GLU A 86 -9.37 24.57 7.76
CA GLU A 86 -9.39 25.70 6.83
C GLU A 86 -10.53 25.56 5.79
N GLU A 87 -10.81 26.64 5.07
CA GLU A 87 -11.69 26.58 3.92
C GLU A 87 -11.04 25.80 2.77
N GLU A 88 -11.80 25.05 2.00
CA GLU A 88 -11.30 24.20 0.88
C GLU A 88 -10.37 24.95 -0.06
N ALA A 89 -10.70 26.21 -0.37
CA ALA A 89 -9.91 27.05 -1.28
C ALA A 89 -8.50 27.39 -0.77
N LEU A 90 -8.25 27.23 0.52
CA LEU A 90 -6.98 27.53 1.19
C LEU A 90 -6.19 26.26 1.53
N SER A 91 -6.84 25.11 1.54
CA SER A 91 -6.22 23.84 1.87
C SER A 91 -5.19 23.41 0.82
N THR A 92 -4.05 22.91 1.28
CA THR A 92 -2.98 22.32 0.44
C THR A 92 -3.14 20.82 0.25
N LEU A 93 -4.09 20.20 0.95
CA LEU A 93 -4.42 18.78 0.78
C LEU A 93 -4.94 18.51 -0.63
N PRO A 94 -4.68 17.32 -1.20
CA PRO A 94 -5.37 16.88 -2.39
C PRO A 94 -6.89 17.00 -2.25
N VAL A 95 -7.56 17.54 -3.26
CA VAL A 95 -9.00 17.86 -3.22
C VAL A 95 -9.84 16.68 -2.75
N TYR A 96 -9.49 15.46 -3.18
CA TYR A 96 -10.23 14.26 -2.77
C TYR A 96 -10.14 14.00 -1.25
N MET A 97 -8.99 14.24 -0.62
CA MET A 97 -8.82 14.07 0.83
C MET A 97 -9.69 15.04 1.62
N TYR A 98 -9.71 16.30 1.20
CA TYR A 98 -10.53 17.33 1.82
C TYR A 98 -12.02 17.01 1.67
N SER A 99 -12.46 16.71 0.46
CA SER A 99 -13.86 16.33 0.19
C SER A 99 -14.29 15.07 0.93
N PHE A 100 -13.39 14.07 1.01
CA PHE A 100 -13.63 12.86 1.78
C PHE A 100 -13.81 13.14 3.27
N ALA A 101 -12.93 13.95 3.86
CA ALA A 101 -12.99 14.29 5.28
C ALA A 101 -14.33 14.96 5.66
N ASN A 102 -14.81 15.87 4.82
CA ASN A 102 -16.10 16.55 5.04
C ASN A 102 -17.26 15.55 4.97
N ARG A 103 -17.31 14.69 3.94
CA ARG A 103 -18.36 13.66 3.84
C ARG A 103 -18.31 12.67 5.01
N PHE A 104 -17.13 12.26 5.43
CA PHE A 104 -16.97 11.37 6.58
C PHE A 104 -17.51 12.01 7.86
N ARG A 105 -17.23 13.30 8.11
CA ARG A 105 -17.72 14.04 9.27
C ARG A 105 -19.25 14.16 9.27
N GLU A 106 -19.85 14.43 8.11
CA GLU A 106 -21.30 14.58 7.97
C GLU A 106 -22.04 13.24 8.07
N ASP A 107 -21.50 12.21 7.47
CA ASP A 107 -22.20 10.96 7.17
C ASP A 107 -21.60 9.71 7.85
N LYS A 108 -20.71 9.88 8.84
CA LYS A 108 -19.94 8.79 9.51
C LYS A 108 -20.78 7.54 9.83
N LYS A 109 -22.05 7.72 10.20
CA LYS A 109 -22.95 6.63 10.60
C LYS A 109 -23.64 5.92 9.43
N LYS A 110 -23.54 6.44 8.20
CA LYS A 110 -24.23 5.88 7.02
C LYS A 110 -23.53 4.68 6.41
N LYS A 111 -22.23 4.54 6.68
CA LYS A 111 -21.36 3.48 6.13
C LYS A 111 -20.54 2.82 7.23
N THR A 112 -20.11 1.59 6.98
CA THR A 112 -19.12 0.91 7.80
C THR A 112 -17.73 1.55 7.59
N LEU A 113 -16.79 1.36 8.53
CA LEU A 113 -15.41 1.85 8.37
C LEU A 113 -14.76 1.28 7.11
N LYS A 114 -15.00 0.00 6.79
CA LYS A 114 -14.49 -0.63 5.58
C LYS A 114 -15.02 0.03 4.30
N GLN A 115 -16.32 0.35 4.26
CA GLN A 115 -16.89 1.06 3.11
C GLN A 115 -16.28 2.46 2.95
N TRP A 116 -15.98 3.16 4.05
CA TRP A 116 -15.27 4.42 4.01
C TRP A 116 -13.81 4.28 3.53
N GLU A 117 -13.09 3.25 3.95
CA GLU A 117 -11.74 2.95 3.44
C GLU A 117 -11.76 2.65 1.94
N ASN A 118 -12.74 1.88 1.47
CA ASN A 118 -12.92 1.58 0.06
C ASN A 118 -13.23 2.86 -0.75
N ASP A 119 -14.06 3.76 -0.21
CA ASP A 119 -14.34 5.05 -0.84
C ASP A 119 -13.07 5.91 -0.96
N LEU A 120 -12.29 6.03 0.12
CA LEU A 120 -11.04 6.80 0.12
C LEU A 120 -10.04 6.21 -0.88
N THR A 121 -9.95 4.89 -0.94
CA THR A 121 -9.10 4.19 -1.90
C THR A 121 -9.55 4.45 -3.33
N ARG A 122 -10.86 4.42 -3.61
CA ARG A 122 -11.43 4.73 -4.93
C ARG A 122 -11.06 6.15 -5.36
N GLU A 123 -11.27 7.14 -4.49
CA GLU A 123 -10.96 8.54 -4.78
C GLU A 123 -9.47 8.79 -4.98
N TYR A 124 -8.62 8.06 -4.27
CA TYR A 124 -7.17 8.07 -4.51
C TYR A 124 -6.83 7.58 -5.92
N PHE A 125 -7.37 6.43 -6.35
CA PHE A 125 -7.14 5.92 -7.70
C PHE A 125 -7.66 6.90 -8.76
N ASP A 126 -8.85 7.45 -8.59
CA ASP A 126 -9.42 8.46 -9.49
C ASP A 126 -8.52 9.69 -9.59
N TYR A 127 -7.95 10.13 -8.48
CA TYR A 127 -7.03 11.26 -8.42
C TYR A 127 -5.71 10.99 -9.16
N VAL A 128 -5.05 9.86 -8.87
CA VAL A 128 -3.74 9.57 -9.47
C VAL A 128 -3.83 9.23 -10.96
N LEU A 129 -4.92 8.61 -11.40
CA LEU A 129 -5.15 8.29 -12.81
C LEU A 129 -5.40 9.52 -13.70
N GLN A 130 -5.78 10.67 -13.12
CA GLN A 130 -5.92 11.94 -13.84
C GLN A 130 -4.57 12.64 -14.09
N VAL A 131 -3.49 12.20 -13.43
CA VAL A 131 -2.15 12.79 -13.57
C VAL A 131 -1.59 12.54 -14.97
N LYS A 132 -1.13 13.61 -15.63
CA LYS A 132 -0.60 13.54 -17.00
C LYS A 132 0.85 13.02 -17.05
N ASN A 133 1.05 11.81 -16.56
CA ASN A 133 2.30 11.07 -16.68
C ASN A 133 1.97 9.61 -17.04
N LYS A 134 2.52 9.10 -18.14
CA LYS A 134 2.20 7.76 -18.66
C LYS A 134 2.61 6.63 -17.73
N PHE A 135 3.75 6.75 -17.06
CA PHE A 135 4.19 5.74 -16.10
C PHE A 135 3.20 5.65 -14.93
N ILE A 136 2.81 6.78 -14.34
CA ILE A 136 1.82 6.83 -13.26
C ILE A 136 0.50 6.20 -13.72
N GLN A 137 -0.02 6.60 -14.87
CA GLN A 137 -1.27 6.05 -15.40
C GLN A 137 -1.18 4.53 -15.62
N ASN A 138 -0.12 4.05 -16.29
CA ASN A 138 0.05 2.63 -16.56
C ASN A 138 0.20 1.81 -15.27
N TRP A 139 1.01 2.30 -14.33
CA TRP A 139 1.24 1.62 -13.05
C TRP A 139 -0.04 1.55 -12.22
N TYR A 140 -0.75 2.65 -12.05
CA TYR A 140 -1.95 2.68 -11.22
C TYR A 140 -3.15 1.98 -11.87
N THR A 141 -3.26 1.98 -13.20
CA THR A 141 -4.22 1.12 -13.90
C THR A 141 -3.94 -0.36 -13.65
N PHE A 142 -2.67 -0.76 -13.74
CA PHE A 142 -2.26 -2.13 -13.45
C PHE A 142 -2.52 -2.51 -11.97
N GLU A 143 -2.16 -1.66 -11.01
CA GLU A 143 -2.44 -1.86 -9.58
C GLU A 143 -3.94 -1.99 -9.31
N GLN A 144 -4.76 -1.11 -9.88
CA GLN A 144 -6.21 -1.15 -9.73
C GLN A 144 -6.80 -2.46 -10.29
N ASN A 145 -6.33 -2.87 -11.46
CA ASN A 145 -6.79 -4.10 -12.11
C ASN A 145 -6.45 -5.34 -11.26
N ILE A 146 -5.21 -5.46 -10.77
CA ILE A 146 -4.82 -6.56 -9.88
C ILE A 146 -5.67 -6.56 -8.61
N THR A 147 -5.82 -5.39 -7.98
CA THR A 147 -6.61 -5.24 -6.75
C THR A 147 -8.05 -5.71 -6.98
N ASN A 148 -8.68 -5.30 -8.08
CA ASN A 148 -10.03 -5.69 -8.42
C ASN A 148 -10.16 -7.19 -8.75
N ILE A 149 -9.21 -7.77 -9.49
CA ILE A 149 -9.22 -9.21 -9.78
C ILE A 149 -9.10 -10.02 -8.49
N LEU A 150 -8.18 -9.66 -7.59
CA LEU A 150 -8.03 -10.34 -6.30
C LEU A 150 -9.27 -10.15 -5.42
N ALA A 151 -9.86 -8.95 -5.40
CA ALA A 151 -11.13 -8.69 -4.72
C ALA A 151 -12.26 -9.53 -5.31
N GLY A 152 -12.40 -9.61 -6.65
CA GLY A 152 -13.38 -10.42 -7.33
C GLY A 152 -13.26 -11.93 -7.04
N LEU A 153 -12.03 -12.45 -6.98
CA LEU A 153 -11.78 -13.84 -6.56
C LEU A 153 -12.20 -14.08 -5.10
N ASN A 154 -11.93 -13.10 -4.21
CA ASN A 154 -12.35 -13.16 -2.82
C ASN A 154 -13.89 -13.04 -2.69
N CYS A 155 -14.55 -12.18 -3.47
CA CYS A 155 -16.01 -12.08 -3.49
C CYS A 155 -16.66 -13.44 -3.81
N ARG A 156 -16.14 -14.16 -4.80
CA ARG A 156 -16.64 -15.51 -5.12
C ARG A 156 -16.37 -16.52 -4.02
N LYS A 157 -15.19 -16.47 -3.42
CA LYS A 157 -14.78 -17.42 -2.39
C LYS A 157 -15.54 -17.24 -1.08
N PHE A 158 -15.86 -16.01 -0.72
CA PHE A 158 -16.45 -15.64 0.58
C PHE A 158 -17.90 -15.13 0.45
N GLU A 159 -18.49 -15.22 -0.73
CA GLU A 159 -19.86 -14.77 -1.01
C GLU A 159 -20.10 -13.29 -0.64
N LEU A 160 -19.11 -12.43 -0.96
CA LEU A 160 -19.18 -10.99 -0.74
C LEU A 160 -19.81 -10.28 -1.94
N ASP A 161 -20.38 -9.08 -1.72
CA ASP A 161 -20.94 -8.26 -2.78
C ASP A 161 -19.82 -7.55 -3.56
N PRO A 162 -19.63 -7.81 -4.87
CA PRO A 162 -18.63 -7.12 -5.68
C PRO A 162 -18.84 -5.59 -5.74
N GLU A 163 -20.07 -5.09 -5.62
CA GLU A 163 -20.36 -3.66 -5.64
C GLU A 163 -19.73 -2.91 -4.45
N GLU A 164 -19.57 -3.59 -3.32
CA GLU A 164 -18.93 -3.01 -2.13
C GLU A 164 -17.40 -3.13 -2.13
N GLU A 165 -16.87 -4.16 -2.81
CA GLU A 165 -15.45 -4.52 -2.72
C GLU A 165 -14.59 -3.97 -3.88
N LEU A 166 -15.19 -3.75 -5.05
CA LEU A 166 -14.44 -3.31 -6.23
C LEU A 166 -14.18 -1.80 -6.23
N ILE A 167 -13.05 -1.41 -6.80
CA ILE A 167 -12.57 -0.03 -6.85
C ILE A 167 -12.65 0.52 -8.27
N GLY A 168 -13.43 1.60 -8.45
CA GLY A 168 -13.62 2.28 -9.74
C GLY A 168 -14.52 1.51 -10.68
N ASP A 169 -14.71 2.07 -11.88
CA ASP A 169 -15.56 1.53 -12.95
C ASP A 169 -14.71 1.40 -14.22
N ASN A 170 -14.37 0.18 -14.58
CA ASN A 170 -13.61 -0.13 -15.79
C ASN A 170 -14.03 -1.51 -16.33
N PHE A 171 -13.49 -1.90 -17.49
CA PHE A 171 -13.84 -3.18 -18.12
C PHE A 171 -13.56 -4.42 -17.24
N ILE A 172 -12.56 -4.36 -16.34
CA ILE A 172 -12.26 -5.43 -15.37
C ILE A 172 -13.39 -5.55 -14.34
N THR A 173 -13.83 -4.43 -13.76
CA THR A 173 -14.92 -4.43 -12.76
C THR A 173 -16.23 -4.87 -13.39
N ASP A 174 -16.53 -4.45 -14.62
CA ASP A 174 -17.71 -4.89 -15.37
C ASP A 174 -17.69 -6.39 -15.65
N ALA A 175 -16.53 -6.93 -16.05
CA ALA A 175 -16.34 -8.36 -16.26
C ALA A 175 -16.53 -9.17 -14.97
N ILE A 176 -15.97 -8.70 -13.84
CA ILE A 176 -16.11 -9.36 -12.54
C ILE A 176 -17.58 -9.42 -12.08
N LYS A 177 -18.33 -8.31 -12.27
CA LYS A 177 -19.76 -8.21 -11.90
C LYS A 177 -20.67 -9.07 -12.77
N SER A 178 -20.37 -9.21 -14.07
CA SER A 178 -21.24 -9.84 -15.05
C SER A 178 -20.94 -11.31 -15.36
N SER A 179 -19.68 -11.75 -15.21
CA SER A 179 -19.23 -13.07 -15.63
C SER A 179 -19.20 -14.09 -14.49
N THR A 180 -19.58 -15.34 -14.79
CA THR A 180 -19.41 -16.48 -13.87
C THR A 180 -18.20 -17.37 -14.23
N ALA A 181 -17.49 -17.08 -15.34
CA ALA A 181 -16.29 -17.81 -15.76
C ALA A 181 -15.15 -17.66 -14.72
N LYS A 182 -14.27 -18.68 -14.60
CA LYS A 182 -13.18 -18.67 -13.60
C LYS A 182 -12.25 -17.44 -13.76
N ASP A 183 -11.99 -17.07 -15.00
CA ASP A 183 -11.15 -15.93 -15.43
C ASP A 183 -11.94 -14.63 -15.66
N PHE A 184 -13.19 -14.59 -15.24
CA PHE A 184 -14.15 -13.51 -15.50
C PHE A 184 -14.38 -13.21 -16.99
N GLY A 185 -13.93 -14.11 -17.90
CA GLY A 185 -13.97 -13.92 -19.35
C GLY A 185 -12.92 -12.92 -19.85
N LEU A 186 -11.87 -12.67 -19.08
CA LEU A 186 -10.83 -11.67 -19.35
C LEU A 186 -9.61 -12.21 -20.12
N GLU A 187 -9.58 -13.51 -20.46
CA GLU A 187 -8.40 -14.17 -21.04
C GLU A 187 -7.90 -13.49 -22.34
N VAL A 188 -8.80 -12.90 -23.12
CA VAL A 188 -8.47 -12.23 -24.39
C VAL A 188 -8.06 -10.78 -24.17
N ASP A 189 -8.71 -10.09 -23.24
CA ASP A 189 -8.57 -8.63 -23.05
C ASP A 189 -7.52 -8.25 -22.00
N PHE A 190 -7.11 -9.22 -21.17
CA PHE A 190 -6.13 -9.03 -20.11
C PHE A 190 -5.25 -10.28 -19.96
N GLU A 191 -4.13 -10.30 -20.69
CA GLU A 191 -3.23 -11.46 -20.80
C GLU A 191 -2.70 -11.96 -19.44
N GLU A 192 -2.56 -11.07 -18.46
CA GLU A 192 -2.03 -11.36 -17.14
C GLU A 192 -3.03 -12.12 -16.23
N ILE A 193 -4.31 -12.24 -16.62
CA ILE A 193 -5.37 -12.82 -15.76
C ILE A 193 -5.05 -14.23 -15.25
N SER A 194 -4.54 -15.10 -16.13
CA SER A 194 -4.21 -16.48 -15.78
C SER A 194 -3.07 -16.55 -14.76
N GLN A 195 -2.09 -15.66 -14.84
CA GLN A 195 -1.00 -15.58 -13.88
C GLN A 195 -1.50 -15.11 -12.51
N ILE A 196 -2.36 -14.09 -12.48
CA ILE A 196 -2.94 -13.57 -11.22
C ILE A 196 -3.79 -14.63 -10.52
N ILE A 197 -4.63 -15.37 -11.26
CA ILE A 197 -5.44 -16.47 -10.72
C ILE A 197 -4.54 -17.55 -10.12
N ASN A 198 -3.50 -17.97 -10.83
CA ASN A 198 -2.55 -18.97 -10.34
C ASN A 198 -1.81 -18.51 -9.08
N LEU A 199 -1.50 -17.22 -8.97
CA LEU A 199 -0.92 -16.64 -7.76
C LEU A 199 -1.91 -16.63 -6.60
N ALA A 200 -3.17 -16.27 -6.85
CA ALA A 200 -4.24 -16.24 -5.87
C ALA A 200 -4.61 -17.63 -5.33
N ASP A 201 -4.48 -18.67 -6.15
CA ASP A 201 -4.79 -20.06 -5.82
C ASP A 201 -3.69 -20.76 -4.98
N LYS A 202 -2.54 -20.10 -4.70
CA LYS A 202 -1.50 -20.70 -3.86
C LYS A 202 -1.99 -20.92 -2.43
N ASP A 203 -1.68 -22.08 -1.84
CA ASP A 203 -2.11 -22.46 -0.49
C ASP A 203 -1.52 -21.56 0.60
N SER A 204 -0.25 -21.19 0.47
CA SER A 204 0.44 -20.35 1.43
C SER A 204 0.18 -18.87 1.16
N LEU A 205 -0.35 -18.14 2.16
CA LEU A 205 -0.53 -16.70 2.10
C LEU A 205 0.79 -15.98 1.77
N LEU A 206 1.89 -16.39 2.42
CA LEU A 206 3.22 -15.84 2.17
C LEU A 206 3.67 -16.06 0.71
N ALA A 207 3.46 -17.26 0.17
CA ALA A 207 3.83 -17.57 -1.22
C ALA A 207 2.96 -16.80 -2.23
N ARG A 208 1.69 -16.55 -1.89
CA ARG A 208 0.77 -15.71 -2.66
C ARG A 208 1.26 -14.26 -2.71
N GLU A 209 1.46 -13.65 -1.55
CA GLU A 209 1.89 -12.26 -1.43
C GLU A 209 3.26 -12.01 -2.11
N LYS A 210 4.26 -12.89 -1.86
CA LYS A 210 5.56 -12.82 -2.54
C LYS A 210 5.42 -12.96 -4.06
N GLY A 211 4.55 -13.85 -4.52
CA GLY A 211 4.30 -14.03 -5.94
C GLY A 211 3.66 -12.80 -6.59
N ILE A 212 2.71 -12.15 -5.90
CA ILE A 212 2.07 -10.92 -6.37
C ILE A 212 3.09 -9.78 -6.43
N ASP A 213 3.93 -9.62 -5.41
CA ASP A 213 4.96 -8.57 -5.42
C ASP A 213 6.04 -8.84 -6.47
N GLN A 214 6.43 -10.09 -6.69
CA GLN A 214 7.33 -10.44 -7.79
C GLN A 214 6.71 -10.06 -9.15
N PHE A 215 5.44 -10.35 -9.34
CA PHE A 215 4.72 -9.97 -10.56
C PHE A 215 4.67 -8.43 -10.74
N LYS A 216 4.39 -7.69 -9.69
CA LYS A 216 4.43 -6.22 -9.68
C LYS A 216 5.84 -5.68 -9.96
N TRP A 217 6.86 -6.33 -9.42
CA TRP A 217 8.27 -5.99 -9.67
C TRP A 217 8.66 -6.15 -11.14
N GLU A 218 8.25 -7.25 -11.75
CA GLU A 218 8.47 -7.50 -13.17
C GLU A 218 7.76 -6.47 -14.05
N LYS A 219 6.53 -6.07 -13.69
CA LYS A 219 5.82 -4.98 -14.37
C LYS A 219 6.55 -3.64 -14.29
N LEU A 220 7.14 -3.31 -13.15
CA LEU A 220 7.96 -2.09 -13.01
C LEU A 220 9.21 -2.14 -13.91
N ASN A 221 9.84 -3.31 -14.07
CA ASN A 221 10.95 -3.49 -15.03
C ASN A 221 10.49 -3.28 -16.47
N GLU A 222 9.35 -3.85 -16.84
CA GLU A 222 8.75 -3.68 -18.16
C GLU A 222 8.44 -2.22 -18.47
N LEU A 223 7.78 -1.52 -17.55
CA LEU A 223 7.38 -0.11 -17.71
C LEU A 223 8.57 0.84 -17.86
N THR A 224 9.76 0.45 -17.40
CA THR A 224 10.98 1.26 -17.47
C THR A 224 12.06 0.70 -18.41
N LEU A 225 11.76 -0.33 -19.19
CA LEU A 225 12.75 -1.04 -20.03
C LEU A 225 13.52 -0.13 -20.97
N PHE A 226 12.89 0.91 -21.50
CA PHE A 226 13.49 1.87 -22.43
C PHE A 226 13.82 3.22 -21.78
N ASP A 227 13.68 3.32 -20.47
CA ASP A 227 13.92 4.53 -19.68
C ASP A 227 15.21 4.34 -18.84
N TYR A 228 16.25 5.15 -19.10
CA TYR A 228 17.53 4.94 -18.41
C TYR A 228 17.77 5.95 -17.27
N PHE A 229 17.50 7.24 -17.51
CA PHE A 229 17.87 8.31 -16.56
C PHE A 229 16.73 9.29 -16.31
N SER A 230 15.52 8.84 -16.52
CA SER A 230 14.32 9.68 -16.41
C SER A 230 13.63 9.52 -15.06
N ILE A 231 12.63 10.36 -14.80
CA ILE A 231 11.83 10.30 -13.58
C ILE A 231 11.12 8.94 -13.42
N GLU A 232 10.76 8.29 -14.51
CA GLU A 232 10.06 7.00 -14.49
C GLU A 232 10.92 5.91 -13.82
N VAL A 233 12.23 5.93 -14.03
CA VAL A 233 13.17 5.01 -13.34
C VAL A 233 13.20 5.29 -11.83
N VAL A 234 13.19 6.56 -11.43
CA VAL A 234 13.16 6.96 -10.01
C VAL A 234 11.84 6.52 -9.36
N LEU A 235 10.72 6.68 -10.07
CA LEU A 235 9.40 6.25 -9.58
C LEU A 235 9.34 4.73 -9.41
N ALA A 236 9.81 3.97 -10.41
CA ALA A 236 9.87 2.51 -10.32
C ALA A 236 10.78 2.05 -9.18
N TYR A 237 11.96 2.68 -9.02
CA TYR A 237 12.86 2.43 -7.91
C TYR A 237 12.20 2.67 -6.55
N THR A 238 11.50 3.80 -6.41
CA THR A 238 10.76 4.14 -5.19
C THR A 238 9.70 3.10 -4.86
N LEU A 239 8.93 2.63 -5.86
CA LEU A 239 7.92 1.59 -5.67
C LEU A 239 8.54 0.26 -5.25
N LYS A 240 9.65 -0.16 -5.87
CA LYS A 240 10.40 -1.36 -5.49
C LYS A 240 10.94 -1.27 -4.07
N LEU A 241 11.52 -0.13 -3.73
CA LEU A 241 12.03 0.12 -2.38
C LEU A 241 10.90 0.05 -1.33
N LYS A 242 9.71 0.58 -1.61
CA LYS A 242 8.53 0.44 -0.74
C LYS A 242 8.13 -1.03 -0.54
N MET A 243 8.21 -1.88 -1.57
CA MET A 243 7.95 -3.32 -1.44
C MET A 243 8.95 -3.98 -0.49
N ILE A 244 10.25 -3.70 -0.64
CA ILE A 244 11.31 -4.22 0.24
C ILE A 244 11.04 -3.80 1.69
N TYR A 245 10.81 -2.51 1.96
CA TYR A 245 10.53 -2.03 3.32
C TYR A 245 9.26 -2.64 3.92
N ARG A 246 8.24 -2.90 3.11
CA ARG A 246 7.05 -3.65 3.54
C ARG A 246 7.42 -5.04 4.03
N TRP A 247 8.24 -5.77 3.28
CA TRP A 247 8.69 -7.11 3.67
C TRP A 247 9.57 -7.10 4.91
N MET A 248 10.53 -6.19 4.99
CA MET A 248 11.38 -6.02 6.17
C MET A 248 10.54 -5.76 7.44
N SER A 249 9.55 -4.89 7.37
CA SER A 249 8.67 -4.58 8.51
C SER A 249 7.80 -5.76 8.93
N LEU A 250 7.36 -6.60 7.98
CA LEU A 250 6.61 -7.82 8.25
C LEU A 250 7.48 -8.89 8.91
N ASP A 251 8.72 -9.07 8.46
CA ASP A 251 9.67 -10.02 9.03
C ASP A 251 10.06 -9.63 10.47
N GLU A 252 10.30 -8.35 10.74
CA GLU A 252 10.57 -7.84 12.09
C GLU A 252 9.38 -8.07 13.03
N LYS A 253 8.16 -7.73 12.58
CA LYS A 253 6.93 -7.95 13.36
C LYS A 253 6.68 -9.42 13.62
N THR A 254 6.88 -10.28 12.64
CA THR A 254 6.74 -11.74 12.76
C THR A 254 7.78 -12.31 13.72
N GLY A 255 9.03 -11.89 13.61
CA GLY A 255 10.12 -12.26 14.51
C GLY A 255 9.82 -11.88 15.95
N LYS A 256 9.32 -10.66 16.19
CA LYS A 256 8.92 -10.20 17.52
C LYS A 256 7.75 -11.02 18.09
N GLN A 257 6.73 -11.30 17.30
CA GLN A 257 5.58 -12.12 17.72
C GLN A 257 6.01 -13.55 18.07
N MET A 258 6.92 -14.15 17.27
CA MET A 258 7.47 -15.47 17.57
C MET A 258 8.29 -15.48 18.86
N PHE A 259 9.10 -14.43 19.08
CA PHE A 259 9.87 -14.28 20.30
C PHE A 259 8.96 -14.12 21.53
N ASP A 260 7.95 -13.27 21.47
CA ASP A 260 6.99 -13.07 22.56
C ASP A 260 6.24 -14.37 22.90
N LYS A 261 5.85 -15.14 21.86
CA LYS A 261 5.21 -16.45 22.04
C LYS A 261 6.14 -17.43 22.72
N LEU A 262 7.41 -17.49 22.32
CA LEU A 262 8.43 -18.35 22.93
C LEU A 262 8.66 -17.99 24.40
N ILE A 263 8.72 -16.69 24.73
CA ILE A 263 8.82 -16.23 26.13
C ILE A 263 7.58 -16.60 26.93
N GLN A 264 6.38 -16.52 26.37
CA GLN A 264 5.16 -16.97 27.05
C GLN A 264 5.15 -18.47 27.29
N GLU A 265 5.56 -19.28 26.33
CA GLU A 265 5.69 -20.73 26.46
C GLU A 265 6.73 -21.10 27.51
N LEU A 266 7.87 -20.41 27.53
CA LEU A 266 8.89 -20.60 28.58
C LEU A 266 8.37 -20.23 29.96
N LYS A 267 7.65 -19.11 30.12
CA LYS A 267 7.04 -18.72 31.40
C LYS A 267 5.99 -19.70 31.85
N SER A 268 5.16 -20.23 30.94
CA SER A 268 4.15 -21.25 31.29
C SER A 268 4.77 -22.61 31.63
N SER A 269 5.91 -22.95 31.04
CA SER A 269 6.65 -24.18 31.35
C SER A 269 7.46 -24.07 32.66
N LEU A 270 7.69 -22.85 33.18
CA LEU A 270 8.33 -22.56 34.47
C LEU A 270 7.35 -22.41 35.64
N GLU A 271 6.04 -22.65 35.46
CA GLU A 271 5.15 -22.88 36.61
C GLU A 271 5.57 -24.16 37.29
N PHE A 272 6.28 -23.99 38.40
CA PHE A 272 6.70 -25.10 39.27
C PHE A 272 5.48 -25.93 39.64
N PRO A 273 5.59 -27.27 39.61
CA PRO A 273 4.55 -28.14 40.13
C PRO A 273 4.27 -27.76 41.62
N LYS A 274 3.00 -27.68 41.99
CA LYS A 274 2.54 -27.32 43.34
C LYS A 274 3.08 -28.21 44.49
N GLU A 275 3.97 -29.13 44.21
CA GLU A 275 4.60 -30.04 45.16
C GLU A 275 5.78 -29.43 45.94
N PHE A 276 6.21 -28.20 45.62
CA PHE A 276 7.29 -27.48 46.32
C PHE A 276 6.84 -26.34 47.23
N THR A 277 5.58 -26.26 47.59
CA THR A 277 5.15 -25.40 48.71
C THR A 277 5.53 -26.09 50.02
N ILE A 278 6.67 -25.67 50.59
CA ILE A 278 7.09 -26.05 51.94
C ILE A 278 5.96 -25.65 52.90
N ASN A 279 5.34 -26.66 53.53
CA ASN A 279 4.45 -26.48 54.66
C ASN A 279 5.25 -25.87 55.81
N GLU A 280 5.18 -24.57 56.03
CA GLU A 280 5.47 -24.01 57.37
C GLU A 280 4.34 -24.39 58.32
N GLN A 281 4.43 -25.61 58.85
CA GLN A 281 3.70 -25.95 60.07
C GLN A 281 4.46 -25.42 61.27
N LYS A 282 3.81 -24.48 61.96
CA LYS A 282 3.87 -24.13 63.36
C LYS A 282 4.87 -24.88 64.25
N ARG A 283 5.74 -24.08 64.88
CA ARG A 283 5.90 -24.13 66.31
C ARG A 283 6.20 -22.77 66.94
#